data_941a5bd5f14001e37ddb3e0eaa6f7d2f
#
_entry.id   941a5bd5f14001e37ddb3e0eaa6f7d2f
#
_cell.length_a   1.000
_cell.length_b   1.000
_cell.length_c   1.000
_cell.angle_alpha   90.00
_cell.angle_beta   90.00
_cell.angle_gamma   90.00
#
_symmetry.space_group_name_H-M   'P 1'
#
loop_
_entity.id
_entity.type
_entity.pdbx_description
1 polymer ?
#
loop_
_entity_poly.entity_id
_entity_poly.type
_entity_poly.pdbx_seq_one_letter_code
_entity_poly.pdbx_strand_id
1 'polypeptide(L)'
;MLTTGLALAIVLAPGAVALAEAAADAKQALDALLAEAWEKSLQESPLLATAVGDHRFDDRLPQVTLPDLERRAAEARSFLGRLHAIDPSRLATSDRVSYRMFERSLQEELEEHALRTWRIPITSDSGFHTGLSRLPQEMPLLTTRDYENYLARLRAIPAYFDQHVALMRMGLETGFTAPRVALEGYDVTMSTHVVDAPEKSVFWAPFESFPPGVAEGERDRLRAAGRETIRGAVVPAYRALLEFFTKEYLPGARTSIGASELPDGRRYYAGLVKRYTTLDVTPEEVHAVGQREVSRIRGEMEGVVRDVGFQGSFADFLEFLRKDPRFYAKTPEELLEKASRIAKRMDGALPSLFKRLPRQPYGVEPVPPDLAPKYTGGRYVEAPLDGTRAGTYWVNTYALETRPLYTLEALTLHEAVPGHHLQIALAKELEGLPAFRRYGYVNAFGEGWGLYSEHLGLEAGFYTDPYSNFGRLTYEMWRACRLVVDTGIHAKRWTRQQAIDLMAANTALSLHEIATEVDRYISWPGQALAYKMGELKIRELRARAEKALGTRFDVRAFHDAVLANGSVPLDVLEDQVDAFIAASR
;
A
#
# COMPACT_ATOMS: atom_id res chain seq x y z
N MET A 1 -21.20 27.83 -61.81
CA MET A 1 -20.32 26.69 -61.50
C MET A 1 -20.87 26.02 -60.24
N LEU A 2 -21.61 24.95 -60.43
CA LEU A 2 -22.12 24.13 -59.29
C LEU A 2 -21.09 23.07 -58.98
N THR A 3 -20.53 23.11 -57.77
CA THR A 3 -19.65 22.05 -57.24
C THR A 3 -20.51 21.02 -56.47
N THR A 4 -20.73 19.89 -57.10
CA THR A 4 -21.35 18.71 -56.49
C THR A 4 -20.35 18.05 -55.53
N GLY A 5 -20.59 18.18 -54.22
CA GLY A 5 -19.88 17.43 -53.16
C GLY A 5 -20.33 15.97 -53.17
N LEU A 6 -19.39 15.07 -53.47
CA LEU A 6 -19.58 13.62 -53.36
C LEU A 6 -19.47 13.22 -51.90
N ALA A 7 -20.57 12.90 -51.24
CA ALA A 7 -20.55 12.29 -49.93
C ALA A 7 -20.22 10.79 -50.06
N LEU A 8 -19.03 10.40 -49.60
CA LEU A 8 -18.60 9.01 -49.56
C LEU A 8 -19.31 8.33 -48.41
N ALA A 9 -20.39 7.61 -48.67
CA ALA A 9 -21.02 6.74 -47.68
C ALA A 9 -20.16 5.46 -47.51
N ILE A 10 -19.47 5.33 -46.38
CA ILE A 10 -18.76 4.09 -46.03
C ILE A 10 -19.84 3.08 -45.61
N VAL A 11 -20.17 2.16 -46.50
CA VAL A 11 -21.02 1.00 -46.18
C VAL A 11 -20.14 -0.04 -45.51
N LEU A 12 -20.25 -0.16 -44.18
CA LEU A 12 -19.60 -1.25 -43.44
C LEU A 12 -20.23 -2.59 -43.86
N ALA A 13 -19.39 -3.60 -44.09
CA ALA A 13 -19.85 -4.96 -44.41
C ALA A 13 -20.72 -5.52 -43.24
N PRO A 14 -21.80 -6.28 -43.52
CA PRO A 14 -22.69 -6.81 -42.45
C PRO A 14 -21.96 -7.54 -41.33
N GLY A 15 -20.85 -8.24 -41.63
CA GLY A 15 -20.03 -8.90 -40.62
C GLY A 15 -19.28 -7.95 -39.68
N ALA A 16 -18.89 -6.77 -40.16
CA ALA A 16 -18.23 -5.75 -39.33
C ALA A 16 -19.22 -5.08 -38.36
N VAL A 17 -20.47 -4.91 -38.78
CA VAL A 17 -21.56 -4.39 -37.92
C VAL A 17 -21.88 -5.38 -36.82
N ALA A 18 -22.05 -6.68 -37.11
CA ALA A 18 -22.30 -7.71 -36.12
C ALA A 18 -21.16 -7.90 -35.11
N LEU A 19 -19.90 -7.75 -35.54
CA LEU A 19 -18.74 -7.77 -34.65
C LEU A 19 -18.69 -6.55 -33.73
N ALA A 20 -19.04 -5.37 -34.24
CA ALA A 20 -19.09 -4.14 -33.46
C ALA A 20 -20.23 -4.17 -32.43
N GLU A 21 -21.41 -4.69 -32.80
CA GLU A 21 -22.53 -4.91 -31.86
C GLU A 21 -22.14 -5.91 -30.76
N ALA A 22 -21.55 -7.05 -31.10
CA ALA A 22 -21.12 -8.04 -30.13
C ALA A 22 -20.01 -7.53 -29.19
N ALA A 23 -19.15 -6.63 -29.65
CA ALA A 23 -18.15 -5.96 -28.81
C ALA A 23 -18.80 -4.91 -27.88
N ALA A 24 -19.80 -4.17 -28.36
CA ALA A 24 -20.56 -3.22 -27.55
C ALA A 24 -21.35 -3.94 -26.44
N ASP A 25 -21.99 -5.06 -26.75
CA ASP A 25 -22.71 -5.89 -25.77
C ASP A 25 -21.78 -6.45 -24.69
N ALA A 26 -20.59 -6.95 -25.07
CA ALA A 26 -19.60 -7.46 -24.12
C ALA A 26 -19.09 -6.36 -23.18
N LYS A 27 -18.80 -5.16 -23.73
CA LYS A 27 -18.39 -4.00 -22.93
C LYS A 27 -19.51 -3.57 -21.99
N GLN A 28 -20.73 -3.44 -22.46
CA GLN A 28 -21.88 -3.05 -21.62
C GLN A 28 -22.10 -4.04 -20.47
N ALA A 29 -22.00 -5.34 -20.75
CA ALA A 29 -22.12 -6.37 -19.73
C ALA A 29 -21.00 -6.27 -18.68
N LEU A 30 -19.76 -6.02 -19.09
CA LEU A 30 -18.64 -5.81 -18.18
C LEU A 30 -18.83 -4.56 -17.33
N ASP A 31 -19.17 -3.43 -17.94
CA ASP A 31 -19.36 -2.15 -17.23
C ASP A 31 -20.47 -2.27 -16.17
N ALA A 32 -21.59 -2.90 -16.52
CA ALA A 32 -22.69 -3.14 -15.58
C ALA A 32 -22.28 -4.03 -14.42
N LEU A 33 -21.52 -5.12 -14.71
CA LEU A 33 -21.02 -6.03 -13.68
C LEU A 33 -20.06 -5.33 -12.71
N LEU A 34 -19.11 -4.55 -13.23
CA LEU A 34 -18.14 -3.79 -12.43
C LEU A 34 -18.82 -2.70 -11.59
N ALA A 35 -19.82 -2.01 -12.13
CA ALA A 35 -20.58 -1.00 -11.39
C ALA A 35 -21.37 -1.63 -10.24
N GLU A 36 -22.03 -2.77 -10.47
CA GLU A 36 -22.75 -3.51 -9.43
C GLU A 36 -21.79 -4.01 -8.32
N ALA A 37 -20.65 -4.59 -8.72
CA ALA A 37 -19.66 -5.06 -7.76
C ALA A 37 -19.07 -3.93 -6.92
N TRP A 38 -18.83 -2.76 -7.53
CA TRP A 38 -18.37 -1.57 -6.82
C TRP A 38 -19.40 -1.06 -5.81
N GLU A 39 -20.66 -0.97 -6.21
CA GLU A 39 -21.74 -0.57 -5.30
C GLU A 39 -21.86 -1.51 -4.10
N LYS A 40 -21.75 -2.82 -4.33
CA LYS A 40 -21.69 -3.83 -3.27
C LYS A 40 -20.48 -3.64 -2.36
N SER A 41 -19.31 -3.40 -2.92
CA SER A 41 -18.09 -3.15 -2.16
C SER A 41 -18.23 -1.95 -1.23
N LEU A 42 -18.86 -0.85 -1.68
CA LEU A 42 -19.12 0.34 -0.85
C LEU A 42 -20.11 0.04 0.30
N GLN A 43 -21.13 -0.77 0.04
CA GLN A 43 -22.09 -1.20 1.08
C GLN A 43 -21.45 -2.08 2.15
N GLU A 44 -20.58 -3.02 1.74
CA GLU A 44 -19.89 -3.95 2.64
C GLU A 44 -18.70 -3.28 3.39
N SER A 45 -18.14 -2.21 2.82
CA SER A 45 -16.98 -1.51 3.36
C SER A 45 -17.27 -0.02 3.57
N PRO A 46 -18.09 0.36 4.58
CA PRO A 46 -18.46 1.75 4.85
C PRO A 46 -17.28 2.70 5.07
N LEU A 47 -16.16 2.19 5.60
CA LEU A 47 -14.93 2.98 5.76
C LEU A 47 -14.28 3.30 4.42
N LEU A 48 -14.29 2.34 3.47
CA LEU A 48 -13.86 2.58 2.09
C LEU A 48 -14.77 3.61 1.42
N ALA A 49 -16.09 3.47 1.59
CA ALA A 49 -17.05 4.42 1.03
C ALA A 49 -16.74 5.85 1.48
N THR A 50 -16.52 6.08 2.78
CA THR A 50 -16.10 7.39 3.29
C THR A 50 -14.78 7.86 2.65
N ALA A 51 -13.79 6.99 2.56
CA ALA A 51 -12.47 7.33 2.01
C ALA A 51 -12.50 7.72 0.52
N VAL A 52 -13.45 7.16 -0.25
CA VAL A 52 -13.63 7.52 -1.67
C VAL A 52 -14.65 8.65 -1.89
N GLY A 53 -15.17 9.24 -0.81
CA GLY A 53 -16.11 10.37 -0.86
C GLY A 53 -17.58 9.98 -1.02
N ASP A 54 -17.94 8.71 -0.80
CA ASP A 54 -19.33 8.26 -0.75
C ASP A 54 -19.84 8.22 0.69
N HIS A 55 -20.57 9.25 1.07
CA HIS A 55 -21.04 9.47 2.43
C HIS A 55 -22.38 8.79 2.78
N ARG A 56 -22.93 7.95 1.91
CA ARG A 56 -24.20 7.23 2.14
C ARG A 56 -24.14 6.27 3.31
N PHE A 57 -22.95 5.82 3.69
CA PHE A 57 -22.73 4.78 4.70
C PHE A 57 -21.90 5.26 5.90
N ASP A 58 -21.80 6.57 6.11
CA ASP A 58 -21.01 7.18 7.19
C ASP A 58 -21.54 6.87 8.60
N ASP A 59 -22.75 6.34 8.71
CA ASP A 59 -23.42 6.00 9.96
C ASP A 59 -23.10 4.59 10.49
N ARG A 60 -22.30 3.78 9.78
CA ARG A 60 -22.08 2.37 10.10
C ARG A 60 -20.63 1.89 9.95
N LEU A 61 -20.32 0.73 10.56
CA LEU A 61 -19.07 -0.02 10.40
C LEU A 61 -19.33 -1.32 9.62
N PRO A 62 -18.27 -1.94 9.05
CA PRO A 62 -18.39 -3.24 8.38
C PRO A 62 -18.97 -4.31 9.30
N GLN A 63 -19.67 -5.29 8.72
CA GLN A 63 -20.09 -6.51 9.41
C GLN A 63 -19.18 -7.65 9.01
N VAL A 64 -18.66 -8.40 10.00
CA VAL A 64 -17.68 -9.48 9.76
C VAL A 64 -18.11 -10.78 10.48
N THR A 65 -19.41 -10.99 10.67
CA THR A 65 -19.90 -12.25 11.18
C THR A 65 -19.68 -13.40 10.19
N LEU A 66 -19.66 -14.65 10.66
CA LEU A 66 -19.55 -15.80 9.75
C LEU A 66 -20.61 -15.80 8.64
N PRO A 67 -21.91 -15.54 8.92
CA PRO A 67 -22.90 -15.42 7.86
C PRO A 67 -22.58 -14.33 6.83
N ASP A 68 -22.00 -13.20 7.24
CA ASP A 68 -21.59 -12.14 6.31
C ASP A 68 -20.41 -12.56 5.44
N LEU A 69 -19.42 -13.25 6.02
CA LEU A 69 -18.28 -13.78 5.28
C LEU A 69 -18.71 -14.84 4.24
N GLU A 70 -19.62 -15.76 4.63
CA GLU A 70 -20.17 -16.77 3.71
C GLU A 70 -21.00 -16.14 2.59
N ARG A 71 -21.82 -15.15 2.90
CA ARG A 71 -22.60 -14.40 1.91
C ARG A 71 -21.70 -13.70 0.90
N ARG A 72 -20.65 -12.99 1.35
CA ARG A 72 -19.68 -12.33 0.47
C ARG A 72 -18.96 -13.32 -0.44
N ALA A 73 -18.53 -14.46 0.09
CA ALA A 73 -17.92 -15.50 -0.74
C ALA A 73 -18.90 -16.08 -1.78
N ALA A 74 -20.19 -16.20 -1.44
CA ALA A 74 -21.21 -16.62 -2.41
C ALA A 74 -21.42 -15.56 -3.50
N GLU A 75 -21.45 -14.29 -3.15
CA GLU A 75 -21.53 -13.16 -4.08
C GLU A 75 -20.30 -13.10 -4.99
N ALA A 76 -19.09 -13.27 -4.45
CA ALA A 76 -17.86 -13.32 -5.23
C ALA A 76 -17.87 -14.47 -6.25
N ARG A 77 -18.37 -15.67 -5.88
CA ARG A 77 -18.57 -16.79 -6.84
C ARG A 77 -19.57 -16.45 -7.94
N SER A 78 -20.66 -15.75 -7.58
CA SER A 78 -21.67 -15.29 -8.56
C SER A 78 -21.08 -14.28 -9.53
N PHE A 79 -20.34 -13.28 -9.04
CA PHE A 79 -19.65 -12.30 -9.87
C PHE A 79 -18.63 -12.98 -10.81
N LEU A 80 -17.84 -13.92 -10.30
CA LEU A 80 -16.86 -14.67 -11.11
C LEU A 80 -17.55 -15.47 -12.21
N GLY A 81 -18.65 -16.15 -11.91
CA GLY A 81 -19.43 -16.91 -12.91
C GLY A 81 -20.01 -16.00 -14.00
N ARG A 82 -20.53 -14.82 -13.62
CA ARG A 82 -21.06 -13.82 -14.57
C ARG A 82 -19.94 -13.20 -15.40
N LEU A 83 -18.79 -12.95 -14.81
CA LEU A 83 -17.61 -12.45 -15.51
C LEU A 83 -17.14 -13.44 -16.58
N HIS A 84 -17.07 -14.73 -16.25
CA HIS A 84 -16.68 -15.79 -17.19
C HIS A 84 -17.68 -16.01 -18.33
N ALA A 85 -18.92 -15.53 -18.21
CA ALA A 85 -19.89 -15.55 -19.30
C ALA A 85 -19.63 -14.45 -20.35
N ILE A 86 -18.76 -13.47 -20.06
CA ILE A 86 -18.35 -12.42 -20.98
C ILE A 86 -17.12 -12.91 -21.76
N ASP A 87 -17.20 -12.93 -23.09
CA ASP A 87 -16.08 -13.30 -23.96
C ASP A 87 -15.02 -12.18 -23.99
N PRO A 88 -13.84 -12.35 -23.35
CA PRO A 88 -12.82 -11.31 -23.27
C PRO A 88 -12.19 -10.98 -24.64
N SER A 89 -12.32 -11.86 -25.64
CA SER A 89 -11.78 -11.60 -26.98
C SER A 89 -12.54 -10.47 -27.71
N ARG A 90 -13.78 -10.18 -27.27
CA ARG A 90 -14.62 -9.09 -27.81
C ARG A 90 -14.38 -7.76 -27.14
N LEU A 91 -13.63 -7.73 -26.04
CA LEU A 91 -13.33 -6.51 -25.29
C LEU A 91 -12.15 -5.74 -25.90
N ALA A 92 -12.18 -4.42 -25.80
CA ALA A 92 -11.02 -3.59 -26.10
C ALA A 92 -9.87 -3.88 -25.11
N THR A 93 -8.64 -3.50 -25.47
CA THR A 93 -7.47 -3.79 -24.62
C THR A 93 -7.61 -3.24 -23.21
N SER A 94 -8.10 -2.01 -23.04
CA SER A 94 -8.34 -1.40 -21.73
C SER A 94 -9.39 -2.15 -20.90
N ASP A 95 -10.45 -2.64 -21.56
CA ASP A 95 -11.53 -3.37 -20.89
C ASP A 95 -11.06 -4.78 -20.50
N ARG A 96 -10.21 -5.43 -21.31
CA ARG A 96 -9.55 -6.69 -20.93
C ARG A 96 -8.67 -6.55 -19.68
N VAL A 97 -8.00 -5.40 -19.50
CA VAL A 97 -7.27 -5.13 -18.25
C VAL A 97 -8.23 -5.12 -17.06
N SER A 98 -9.37 -4.42 -17.17
CA SER A 98 -10.39 -4.38 -16.12
C SER A 98 -10.97 -5.77 -15.82
N TYR A 99 -11.25 -6.56 -16.87
CA TYR A 99 -11.70 -7.94 -16.75
C TYR A 99 -10.70 -8.80 -15.94
N ARG A 100 -9.43 -8.81 -16.34
CA ARG A 100 -8.37 -9.60 -15.69
C ARG A 100 -8.12 -9.18 -14.24
N MET A 101 -8.14 -7.88 -13.96
CA MET A 101 -7.96 -7.36 -12.60
C MET A 101 -9.13 -7.75 -11.70
N PHE A 102 -10.36 -7.67 -12.20
CA PHE A 102 -11.55 -8.05 -11.45
C PHE A 102 -11.59 -9.57 -11.22
N GLU A 103 -11.28 -10.37 -12.25
CA GLU A 103 -11.15 -11.83 -12.11
C GLU A 103 -10.16 -12.20 -11.00
N ARG A 104 -8.97 -11.59 -11.02
CA ARG A 104 -7.94 -11.81 -9.99
C ARG A 104 -8.45 -11.44 -8.60
N SER A 105 -9.09 -10.28 -8.43
CA SER A 105 -9.59 -9.86 -7.12
C SER A 105 -10.64 -10.82 -6.55
N LEU A 106 -11.54 -11.34 -7.38
CA LEU A 106 -12.53 -12.32 -6.97
C LEU A 106 -11.88 -13.67 -6.60
N GLN A 107 -10.89 -14.12 -7.37
CA GLN A 107 -10.15 -15.34 -7.06
C GLN A 107 -9.37 -15.23 -5.75
N GLU A 108 -8.73 -14.09 -5.49
CA GLU A 108 -8.01 -13.82 -4.24
C GLU A 108 -8.97 -13.78 -3.05
N GLU A 109 -10.13 -13.14 -3.16
CA GLU A 109 -11.16 -13.12 -2.12
C GLU A 109 -11.67 -14.54 -1.79
N LEU A 110 -11.92 -15.36 -2.81
CA LEU A 110 -12.36 -16.74 -2.63
C LEU A 110 -11.28 -17.63 -2.00
N GLU A 111 -10.01 -17.41 -2.32
CA GLU A 111 -8.89 -18.12 -1.71
C GLU A 111 -8.70 -17.71 -0.25
N GLU A 112 -8.79 -16.42 0.08
CA GLU A 112 -8.77 -15.93 1.46
C GLU A 112 -9.90 -16.53 2.29
N HIS A 113 -11.11 -16.59 1.71
CA HIS A 113 -12.26 -17.21 2.37
C HIS A 113 -12.03 -18.72 2.59
N ALA A 114 -11.53 -19.45 1.59
CA ALA A 114 -11.25 -20.89 1.67
C ALA A 114 -10.20 -21.20 2.77
N LEU A 115 -9.18 -20.37 2.90
CA LEU A 115 -8.13 -20.48 3.91
C LEU A 115 -8.54 -19.88 5.26
N ARG A 116 -9.68 -19.18 5.32
CA ARG A 116 -10.20 -18.52 6.53
C ARG A 116 -9.19 -17.56 7.15
N THR A 117 -8.55 -16.73 6.33
CA THR A 117 -7.49 -15.78 6.74
C THR A 117 -8.02 -14.69 7.66
N TRP A 118 -9.31 -14.41 7.63
CA TRP A 118 -10.02 -13.49 8.50
C TRP A 118 -9.90 -13.80 10.01
N ARG A 119 -9.36 -14.97 10.38
CA ARG A 119 -9.00 -15.31 11.77
C ARG A 119 -7.79 -14.52 12.31
N ILE A 120 -7.00 -13.89 11.43
CA ILE A 120 -5.86 -13.05 11.80
C ILE A 120 -6.10 -11.62 11.30
N PRO A 121 -6.96 -10.82 11.98
CA PRO A 121 -7.28 -9.45 11.56
C PRO A 121 -6.29 -8.40 12.08
N ILE A 122 -5.11 -8.81 12.57
CA ILE A 122 -4.08 -7.96 13.14
C ILE A 122 -2.69 -8.37 12.64
N THR A 123 -1.82 -7.39 12.48
CA THR A 123 -0.37 -7.55 12.24
C THR A 123 0.42 -6.87 13.36
N SER A 124 1.75 -6.76 13.25
CA SER A 124 2.58 -6.06 14.25
C SER A 124 2.35 -4.55 14.30
N ASP A 125 1.80 -3.95 13.24
CA ASP A 125 1.66 -2.49 13.06
C ASP A 125 0.24 -2.05 12.69
N SER A 126 -0.66 -2.97 12.43
CA SER A 126 -2.04 -2.65 12.02
C SER A 126 -3.07 -3.66 12.52
N GLY A 127 -4.35 -3.25 12.51
CA GLY A 127 -5.46 -4.10 12.90
C GLY A 127 -6.80 -3.40 12.69
N PHE A 128 -7.88 -4.16 12.77
CA PHE A 128 -9.25 -3.66 12.57
C PHE A 128 -9.59 -2.45 13.47
N HIS A 129 -8.97 -2.32 14.65
CA HIS A 129 -9.21 -1.27 15.63
C HIS A 129 -8.33 -0.02 15.40
N THR A 130 -7.14 -0.16 14.79
CA THR A 130 -6.17 0.95 14.67
C THR A 130 -6.62 2.03 13.69
N GLY A 131 -7.33 1.66 12.62
CA GLY A 131 -7.86 2.62 11.64
C GLY A 131 -8.96 3.53 12.21
N LEU A 132 -9.68 3.08 13.24
CA LEU A 132 -10.81 3.83 13.79
C LEU A 132 -10.39 5.14 14.47
N SER A 133 -9.18 5.21 15.01
CA SER A 133 -8.65 6.44 15.63
C SER A 133 -8.49 7.61 14.64
N ARG A 134 -8.54 7.33 13.33
CA ARG A 134 -8.47 8.34 12.27
C ARG A 134 -9.84 8.85 11.82
N LEU A 135 -10.93 8.27 12.29
CA LEU A 135 -12.28 8.72 11.95
C LEU A 135 -12.50 10.24 12.12
N PRO A 136 -11.94 10.89 13.18
CA PRO A 136 -12.02 12.34 13.34
C PRO A 136 -11.45 13.16 12.17
N GLN A 137 -10.47 12.63 11.44
CA GLN A 137 -9.84 13.29 10.30
C GLN A 137 -10.40 12.83 8.96
N GLU A 138 -10.96 11.62 8.89
CA GLU A 138 -11.44 11.00 7.65
C GLU A 138 -12.90 11.31 7.33
N MET A 139 -13.72 11.58 8.35
CA MET A 139 -15.14 11.93 8.16
C MET A 139 -15.32 13.42 7.83
N PRO A 140 -16.34 13.82 7.06
CA PRO A 140 -16.53 15.21 6.63
C PRO A 140 -16.78 16.19 7.78
N LEU A 141 -17.51 15.83 8.84
CA LEU A 141 -17.76 16.59 10.07
C LEU A 141 -18.08 18.09 9.83
N LEU A 142 -18.88 18.40 8.81
CA LEU A 142 -19.20 19.77 8.41
C LEU A 142 -20.59 20.23 8.88
N THR A 143 -21.52 19.29 9.09
CA THR A 143 -22.92 19.54 9.42
C THR A 143 -23.35 18.74 10.64
N THR A 144 -24.49 19.12 11.26
CA THR A 144 -25.09 18.35 12.37
C THR A 144 -25.29 16.88 11.99
N ARG A 145 -25.69 16.60 10.74
CA ARG A 145 -25.86 15.22 10.26
C ARG A 145 -24.58 14.42 10.26
N ASP A 146 -23.45 15.03 9.91
CA ASP A 146 -22.15 14.34 9.91
C ASP A 146 -21.74 13.95 11.33
N TYR A 147 -21.99 14.81 12.31
CA TYR A 147 -21.77 14.47 13.73
C TYR A 147 -22.68 13.35 14.23
N GLU A 148 -23.94 13.30 13.78
CA GLU A 148 -24.84 12.19 14.09
C GLU A 148 -24.34 10.86 13.49
N ASN A 149 -23.86 10.89 12.24
CA ASN A 149 -23.26 9.74 11.59
C ASN A 149 -21.99 9.29 12.35
N TYR A 150 -21.14 10.24 12.74
CA TYR A 150 -19.95 9.96 13.54
C TYR A 150 -20.31 9.30 14.87
N LEU A 151 -21.28 9.83 15.59
CA LEU A 151 -21.78 9.24 16.83
C LEU A 151 -22.36 7.83 16.63
N ALA A 152 -23.11 7.61 15.53
CA ALA A 152 -23.64 6.29 15.19
C ALA A 152 -22.49 5.28 14.96
N ARG A 153 -21.45 5.69 14.22
CA ARG A 153 -20.25 4.89 13.97
C ARG A 153 -19.51 4.55 15.26
N LEU A 154 -19.33 5.51 16.17
CA LEU A 154 -18.73 5.27 17.49
C LEU A 154 -19.53 4.29 18.34
N ARG A 155 -20.88 4.38 18.31
CA ARG A 155 -21.77 3.43 19.00
C ARG A 155 -21.71 2.01 18.42
N ALA A 156 -21.31 1.85 17.18
CA ALA A 156 -21.15 0.55 16.53
C ALA A 156 -19.83 -0.17 16.89
N ILE A 157 -18.85 0.53 17.48
CA ILE A 157 -17.53 -0.03 17.81
C ILE A 157 -17.62 -1.30 18.68
N PRO A 158 -18.43 -1.37 19.75
CA PRO A 158 -18.49 -2.58 20.56
C PRO A 158 -18.87 -3.83 19.75
N ALA A 159 -19.94 -3.76 18.97
CA ALA A 159 -20.40 -4.89 18.15
C ALA A 159 -19.38 -5.28 17.07
N TYR A 160 -18.71 -4.30 16.46
CA TYR A 160 -17.66 -4.54 15.49
C TYR A 160 -16.44 -5.26 16.12
N PHE A 161 -16.05 -4.87 17.34
CA PHE A 161 -14.96 -5.55 18.06
C PHE A 161 -15.36 -6.96 18.49
N ASP A 162 -16.56 -7.16 18.99
CA ASP A 162 -17.06 -8.48 19.38
C ASP A 162 -17.04 -9.48 18.21
N GLN A 163 -17.41 -9.03 17.01
CA GLN A 163 -17.34 -9.86 15.81
C GLN A 163 -15.89 -10.28 15.49
N HIS A 164 -14.94 -9.37 15.51
CA HIS A 164 -13.53 -9.69 15.30
C HIS A 164 -12.95 -10.58 16.40
N VAL A 165 -13.27 -10.33 17.65
CA VAL A 165 -12.88 -11.18 18.79
C VAL A 165 -13.40 -12.61 18.61
N ALA A 166 -14.63 -12.79 18.13
CA ALA A 166 -15.17 -14.11 17.83
C ALA A 166 -14.34 -14.85 16.75
N LEU A 167 -13.96 -14.15 15.68
CA LEU A 167 -13.11 -14.70 14.63
C LEU A 167 -11.70 -15.04 15.14
N MET A 168 -11.13 -14.18 15.97
CA MET A 168 -9.80 -14.41 16.59
C MET A 168 -9.82 -15.61 17.55
N ARG A 169 -10.91 -15.83 18.30
CA ARG A 169 -11.09 -17.04 19.13
C ARG A 169 -11.12 -18.31 18.27
N MET A 170 -11.81 -18.30 17.14
CA MET A 170 -11.74 -19.40 16.18
C MET A 170 -10.30 -19.62 15.66
N GLY A 171 -9.52 -18.56 15.55
CA GLY A 171 -8.08 -18.63 15.25
C GLY A 171 -7.31 -19.37 16.34
N LEU A 172 -7.54 -19.04 17.60
CA LEU A 172 -6.95 -19.73 18.76
C LEU A 172 -7.30 -21.23 18.78
N GLU A 173 -8.58 -21.58 18.60
CA GLU A 173 -9.06 -22.96 18.59
C GLU A 173 -8.41 -23.81 17.49
N THR A 174 -8.08 -23.21 16.36
CA THR A 174 -7.55 -23.90 15.19
C THR A 174 -6.04 -23.75 15.01
N GLY A 175 -5.35 -23.01 15.88
CA GLY A 175 -3.93 -22.68 15.76
C GLY A 175 -3.60 -21.71 14.61
N PHE A 176 -4.62 -21.08 14.01
CA PHE A 176 -4.45 -20.11 12.94
C PHE A 176 -4.42 -18.69 13.51
N THR A 177 -3.31 -18.32 14.15
CA THR A 177 -3.11 -17.03 14.81
C THR A 177 -1.89 -16.30 14.26
N ALA A 178 -1.81 -14.98 14.52
CA ALA A 178 -0.55 -14.25 14.34
C ALA A 178 0.53 -14.81 15.30
N PRO A 179 1.82 -14.74 14.93
CA PRO A 179 2.90 -15.18 15.81
C PRO A 179 3.02 -14.29 17.06
N ARG A 180 3.16 -14.90 18.24
CA ARG A 180 3.24 -14.16 19.52
C ARG A 180 4.34 -13.10 19.51
N VAL A 181 5.52 -13.41 19.01
CA VAL A 181 6.70 -12.51 19.01
C VAL A 181 6.42 -11.20 18.24
N ALA A 182 5.61 -11.24 17.19
CA ALA A 182 5.26 -10.06 16.42
C ALA A 182 4.18 -9.19 17.10
N LEU A 183 3.54 -9.72 18.13
CA LEU A 183 2.46 -9.04 18.86
C LEU A 183 2.90 -8.50 20.23
N GLU A 184 4.13 -8.75 20.64
CA GLU A 184 4.68 -8.24 21.90
C GLU A 184 4.70 -6.70 21.89
N GLY A 185 4.06 -6.09 22.89
CA GLY A 185 3.90 -4.63 22.98
C GLY A 185 2.81 -4.03 22.09
N TYR A 186 2.05 -4.85 21.35
CA TYR A 186 0.95 -4.37 20.51
C TYR A 186 -0.27 -3.90 21.32
N ASP A 187 -0.38 -4.29 22.58
CA ASP A 187 -1.41 -3.86 23.54
C ASP A 187 -1.46 -2.32 23.72
N VAL A 188 -0.36 -1.61 23.44
CA VAL A 188 -0.33 -0.14 23.47
C VAL A 188 -1.34 0.48 22.51
N THR A 189 -1.61 -0.14 21.35
CA THR A 189 -2.59 0.32 20.37
C THR A 189 -4.03 0.27 20.86
N MET A 190 -4.28 -0.46 21.94
CA MET A 190 -5.58 -0.59 22.60
C MET A 190 -5.61 0.23 23.88
N SER A 191 -4.59 0.10 24.75
CA SER A 191 -4.54 0.75 26.07
C SER A 191 -4.55 2.27 25.98
N THR A 192 -3.97 2.86 24.93
CA THR A 192 -3.99 4.30 24.66
C THR A 192 -5.41 4.88 24.56
N HIS A 193 -6.40 4.06 24.20
CA HIS A 193 -7.80 4.47 24.08
C HIS A 193 -8.63 4.19 25.33
N VAL A 194 -8.04 3.60 26.38
CA VAL A 194 -8.71 3.37 27.69
C VAL A 194 -8.45 4.58 28.59
N VAL A 195 -9.14 5.66 28.31
CA VAL A 195 -8.99 6.93 29.03
C VAL A 195 -9.97 7.05 30.18
N ASP A 196 -9.63 7.88 31.20
CA ASP A 196 -10.43 8.17 32.37
C ASP A 196 -11.49 9.27 32.14
N ALA A 197 -11.23 10.16 31.18
CA ALA A 197 -12.14 11.24 30.78
C ALA A 197 -12.33 11.22 29.24
N PRO A 198 -13.58 11.35 28.74
CA PRO A 198 -13.84 11.36 27.31
C PRO A 198 -13.03 12.41 26.52
N GLU A 199 -12.76 13.55 27.13
CA GLU A 199 -12.00 14.66 26.55
C GLU A 199 -10.52 14.33 26.27
N LYS A 200 -9.99 13.27 26.89
CA LYS A 200 -8.63 12.75 26.62
C LYS A 200 -8.59 11.77 25.45
N SER A 201 -9.74 11.38 24.95
CA SER A 201 -9.84 10.45 23.82
C SER A 201 -9.60 11.17 22.49
N VAL A 202 -8.84 10.57 21.57
CA VAL A 202 -8.72 11.07 20.18
C VAL A 202 -10.09 11.25 19.51
N PHE A 203 -11.08 10.43 19.88
CA PHE A 203 -12.44 10.52 19.37
C PHE A 203 -13.20 11.75 19.85
N TRP A 204 -12.66 12.50 20.82
CA TRP A 204 -13.25 13.75 21.29
C TRP A 204 -12.92 14.96 20.42
N ALA A 205 -11.83 14.92 19.65
CA ALA A 205 -11.33 16.08 18.89
C ALA A 205 -12.42 16.82 18.07
N PRO A 206 -13.38 16.15 17.38
CA PRO A 206 -14.44 16.87 16.64
C PRO A 206 -15.37 17.72 17.51
N PHE A 207 -15.47 17.44 18.82
CA PHE A 207 -16.35 18.17 19.73
C PHE A 207 -15.69 19.35 20.43
N GLU A 208 -14.39 19.55 20.27
CA GLU A 208 -13.67 20.70 20.80
C GLU A 208 -14.12 22.00 20.13
N SER A 209 -14.26 21.94 18.79
CA SER A 209 -14.75 23.08 18.00
C SER A 209 -15.69 22.57 16.90
N PHE A 210 -16.69 23.38 16.58
CA PHE A 210 -17.65 23.04 15.53
C PHE A 210 -17.54 23.99 14.34
N PRO A 211 -17.65 23.48 13.11
CA PRO A 211 -17.70 24.31 11.91
C PRO A 211 -19.00 25.12 11.85
N PRO A 212 -19.06 26.17 11.00
CA PRO A 212 -20.26 27.00 10.87
C PRO A 212 -21.54 26.25 10.44
N GLY A 213 -21.40 25.09 9.79
CA GLY A 213 -22.54 24.27 9.36
C GLY A 213 -23.26 23.53 10.51
N VAL A 214 -22.69 23.56 11.72
CA VAL A 214 -23.34 23.00 12.92
C VAL A 214 -24.03 24.15 13.69
N ALA A 215 -25.36 24.08 13.77
CA ALA A 215 -26.18 25.08 14.44
C ALA A 215 -25.75 25.23 15.92
N GLU A 216 -25.69 26.46 16.41
CA GLU A 216 -25.20 26.77 17.77
C GLU A 216 -26.01 26.03 18.84
N GLY A 217 -27.33 25.98 18.70
CA GLY A 217 -28.21 25.24 19.62
C GLY A 217 -28.00 23.73 19.69
N GLU A 218 -27.33 23.14 18.69
CA GLU A 218 -27.01 21.70 18.63
C GLU A 218 -25.68 21.35 19.28
N ARG A 219 -24.77 22.29 19.43
CA ARG A 219 -23.37 22.04 19.84
C ARG A 219 -23.27 21.41 21.22
N ASP A 220 -24.03 21.90 22.20
CA ASP A 220 -24.01 21.36 23.55
C ASP A 220 -24.64 19.97 23.62
N ARG A 221 -25.71 19.73 22.85
CA ARG A 221 -26.30 18.40 22.71
C ARG A 221 -25.29 17.40 22.11
N LEU A 222 -24.59 17.78 21.04
CA LEU A 222 -23.57 16.95 20.40
C LEU A 222 -22.39 16.69 21.33
N ARG A 223 -21.92 17.68 22.09
CA ARG A 223 -20.90 17.48 23.13
C ARG A 223 -21.35 16.48 24.19
N ALA A 224 -22.57 16.63 24.70
CA ALA A 224 -23.11 15.72 25.67
C ALA A 224 -23.20 14.29 25.12
N ALA A 225 -23.73 14.12 23.90
CA ALA A 225 -23.80 12.84 23.22
C ALA A 225 -22.41 12.24 22.93
N GLY A 226 -21.43 13.06 22.57
CA GLY A 226 -20.03 12.66 22.38
C GLY A 226 -19.42 12.08 23.66
N ARG A 227 -19.57 12.79 24.79
CA ARG A 227 -19.09 12.30 26.11
C ARG A 227 -19.75 10.97 26.49
N GLU A 228 -21.05 10.89 26.34
CA GLU A 228 -21.81 9.69 26.64
C GLU A 228 -21.35 8.50 25.78
N THR A 229 -21.24 8.71 24.46
CA THR A 229 -20.84 7.67 23.49
C THR A 229 -19.40 7.20 23.76
N ILE A 230 -18.45 8.12 23.97
CA ILE A 230 -17.07 7.75 24.26
C ILE A 230 -16.97 6.98 25.57
N ARG A 231 -17.66 7.46 26.63
CA ARG A 231 -17.66 6.78 27.95
C ARG A 231 -18.38 5.45 27.94
N GLY A 232 -19.52 5.35 27.24
CA GLY A 232 -20.42 4.20 27.30
C GLY A 232 -20.18 3.15 26.23
N ALA A 233 -19.53 3.50 25.10
CA ALA A 233 -19.29 2.56 24.01
C ALA A 233 -17.79 2.42 23.70
N VAL A 234 -17.09 3.52 23.37
CA VAL A 234 -15.71 3.43 22.86
C VAL A 234 -14.74 2.91 23.93
N VAL A 235 -14.67 3.56 25.09
CA VAL A 235 -13.74 3.17 26.16
C VAL A 235 -13.99 1.75 26.68
N PRO A 236 -15.23 1.32 26.92
CA PRO A 236 -15.49 -0.07 27.30
C PRO A 236 -15.10 -1.09 26.22
N ALA A 237 -15.31 -0.79 24.94
CA ALA A 237 -14.93 -1.68 23.84
C ALA A 237 -13.41 -1.87 23.77
N TYR A 238 -12.63 -0.78 23.81
CA TYR A 238 -11.17 -0.88 23.85
C TYR A 238 -10.64 -1.58 25.10
N ARG A 239 -11.27 -1.39 26.24
CA ARG A 239 -10.92 -2.10 27.49
C ARG A 239 -11.19 -3.60 27.36
N ALA A 240 -12.33 -3.99 26.81
CA ALA A 240 -12.67 -5.40 26.59
C ALA A 240 -11.73 -6.06 25.57
N LEU A 241 -11.39 -5.34 24.49
CA LEU A 241 -10.42 -5.80 23.50
C LEU A 241 -9.02 -5.97 24.11
N LEU A 242 -8.55 -5.00 24.91
CA LEU A 242 -7.28 -5.08 25.64
C LEU A 242 -7.24 -6.28 26.59
N GLU A 243 -8.32 -6.52 27.33
CA GLU A 243 -8.44 -7.66 28.23
C GLU A 243 -8.40 -8.99 27.49
N PHE A 244 -9.17 -9.13 26.41
CA PHE A 244 -9.12 -10.30 25.53
C PHE A 244 -7.71 -10.50 24.94
N PHE A 245 -7.11 -9.45 24.41
CA PHE A 245 -5.79 -9.53 23.80
C PHE A 245 -4.72 -10.00 24.79
N THR A 246 -4.67 -9.39 25.97
CA THR A 246 -3.62 -9.67 26.97
C THR A 246 -3.84 -10.96 27.72
N LYS A 247 -5.09 -11.36 28.00
CA LYS A 247 -5.39 -12.55 28.82
C LYS A 247 -5.67 -13.82 28.01
N GLU A 248 -6.17 -13.70 26.78
CA GLU A 248 -6.55 -14.85 25.95
C GLU A 248 -5.69 -14.96 24.69
N TYR A 249 -5.67 -13.89 23.84
CA TYR A 249 -5.11 -13.98 22.51
C TYR A 249 -3.59 -14.10 22.51
N LEU A 250 -2.89 -13.16 23.14
CA LEU A 250 -1.42 -13.15 23.18
C LEU A 250 -0.84 -14.41 23.85
N PRO A 251 -1.35 -14.88 25.02
CA PRO A 251 -0.88 -16.13 25.61
C PRO A 251 -1.15 -17.37 24.75
N GLY A 252 -2.30 -17.40 24.06
CA GLY A 252 -2.73 -18.50 23.18
C GLY A 252 -2.16 -18.44 21.75
N ALA A 253 -1.54 -17.31 21.36
CA ALA A 253 -0.97 -17.15 20.04
C ALA A 253 0.21 -18.11 19.80
N ARG A 254 0.36 -18.56 18.54
CA ARG A 254 1.42 -19.50 18.14
C ARG A 254 2.81 -18.93 18.41
N THR A 255 3.75 -19.81 18.74
CA THR A 255 5.17 -19.45 18.94
C THR A 255 5.99 -19.61 17.66
N SER A 256 5.53 -20.45 16.73
CA SER A 256 6.16 -20.59 15.41
C SER A 256 5.94 -19.31 14.59
N ILE A 257 6.93 -18.94 13.77
CA ILE A 257 6.88 -17.67 13.02
C ILE A 257 6.59 -17.87 11.52
N GLY A 258 6.87 -19.05 10.97
CA GLY A 258 6.67 -19.33 9.55
C GLY A 258 5.19 -19.48 9.17
N ALA A 259 4.77 -18.89 8.06
CA ALA A 259 3.41 -19.08 7.54
C ALA A 259 3.16 -20.54 7.11
N SER A 260 4.18 -21.23 6.60
CA SER A 260 4.09 -22.66 6.24
C SER A 260 3.81 -23.60 7.42
N GLU A 261 3.91 -23.10 8.65
CA GLU A 261 3.64 -23.87 9.87
C GLU A 261 2.18 -23.75 10.34
N LEU A 262 1.38 -22.89 9.68
CA LEU A 262 -0.06 -22.82 9.87
C LEU A 262 -0.77 -24.04 9.26
N PRO A 263 -2.01 -24.37 9.67
CA PRO A 263 -2.85 -25.27 8.91
C PRO A 263 -2.98 -24.82 7.45
N ASP A 264 -2.77 -25.72 6.49
CA ASP A 264 -2.65 -25.40 5.05
C ASP A 264 -1.59 -24.32 4.71
N GLY A 265 -0.63 -24.11 5.59
CA GLY A 265 0.28 -22.96 5.58
C GLY A 265 1.19 -22.88 4.34
N ARG A 266 1.56 -24.01 3.72
CA ARG A 266 2.32 -23.98 2.46
C ARG A 266 1.47 -23.42 1.31
N ARG A 267 0.22 -23.84 1.19
CA ARG A 267 -0.72 -23.32 0.21
C ARG A 267 -1.00 -21.84 0.49
N TYR A 268 -1.23 -21.50 1.75
CA TYR A 268 -1.42 -20.13 2.19
C TYR A 268 -0.27 -19.23 1.77
N TYR A 269 0.97 -19.60 2.09
CA TYR A 269 2.14 -18.77 1.76
C TYR A 269 2.39 -18.69 0.25
N ALA A 270 2.23 -19.78 -0.50
CA ALA A 270 2.33 -19.76 -1.97
C ALA A 270 1.28 -18.83 -2.59
N GLY A 271 0.05 -18.82 -2.08
CA GLY A 271 -1.01 -17.88 -2.48
C GLY A 271 -0.61 -16.42 -2.20
N LEU A 272 -0.01 -16.14 -1.05
CA LEU A 272 0.48 -14.80 -0.72
C LEU A 272 1.64 -14.35 -1.61
N VAL A 273 2.59 -15.23 -1.93
CA VAL A 273 3.67 -14.93 -2.89
C VAL A 273 3.07 -14.52 -4.24
N LYS A 274 2.12 -15.30 -4.78
CA LYS A 274 1.43 -14.97 -6.03
C LYS A 274 0.67 -13.65 -5.95
N ARG A 275 -0.04 -13.41 -4.86
CA ARG A 275 -0.81 -12.17 -4.63
C ARG A 275 0.09 -10.95 -4.62
N TYR A 276 1.15 -10.97 -3.79
CA TYR A 276 2.00 -9.79 -3.59
C TYR A 276 3.01 -9.56 -4.70
N THR A 277 3.43 -10.58 -5.43
CA THR A 277 4.28 -10.41 -6.63
C THR A 277 3.47 -10.25 -7.91
N THR A 278 2.23 -10.69 -7.92
CA THR A 278 1.35 -10.82 -9.09
C THR A 278 1.91 -11.73 -10.20
N LEU A 279 2.95 -12.48 -9.91
CA LEU A 279 3.63 -13.40 -10.82
C LEU A 279 3.36 -14.86 -10.42
N ASP A 280 3.49 -15.77 -11.38
CA ASP A 280 3.40 -17.22 -11.14
C ASP A 280 4.81 -17.74 -10.80
N VAL A 281 5.24 -17.48 -9.57
CA VAL A 281 6.57 -17.82 -9.06
C VAL A 281 6.45 -18.54 -7.71
N THR A 282 7.39 -19.44 -7.46
CA THR A 282 7.49 -20.17 -6.20
C THR A 282 8.29 -19.40 -5.15
N PRO A 283 8.10 -19.68 -3.84
CA PRO A 283 8.96 -19.14 -2.79
C PRO A 283 10.45 -19.40 -3.01
N GLU A 284 10.80 -20.57 -3.55
CA GLU A 284 12.17 -20.99 -3.85
C GLU A 284 12.80 -20.12 -4.95
N GLU A 285 12.07 -19.82 -6.01
CA GLU A 285 12.51 -18.93 -7.08
C GLU A 285 12.74 -17.52 -6.58
N VAL A 286 11.79 -16.99 -5.79
CA VAL A 286 11.90 -15.66 -5.18
C VAL A 286 13.11 -15.59 -4.25
N HIS A 287 13.34 -16.61 -3.42
CA HIS A 287 14.52 -16.70 -2.55
C HIS A 287 15.82 -16.65 -3.36
N ALA A 288 15.90 -17.42 -4.44
CA ALA A 288 17.07 -17.45 -5.32
C ALA A 288 17.31 -16.10 -6.03
N VAL A 289 16.23 -15.41 -6.44
CA VAL A 289 16.29 -14.03 -6.96
C VAL A 289 16.90 -13.12 -5.90
N GLY A 290 16.38 -13.18 -4.66
CA GLY A 290 16.87 -12.38 -3.53
C GLY A 290 18.37 -12.58 -3.27
N GLN A 291 18.85 -13.83 -3.25
CA GLN A 291 20.26 -14.12 -3.04
C GLN A 291 21.16 -13.53 -4.14
N ARG A 292 20.74 -13.62 -5.40
CA ARG A 292 21.49 -13.00 -6.52
C ARG A 292 21.55 -11.49 -6.39
N GLU A 293 20.43 -10.85 -6.06
CA GLU A 293 20.37 -9.40 -5.91
C GLU A 293 21.19 -8.91 -4.70
N VAL A 294 21.11 -9.60 -3.56
CA VAL A 294 21.96 -9.30 -2.40
C VAL A 294 23.44 -9.37 -2.78
N SER A 295 23.87 -10.40 -3.52
CA SER A 295 25.27 -10.53 -3.97
C SER A 295 25.66 -9.41 -4.95
N ARG A 296 24.82 -9.07 -5.91
CA ARG A 296 25.06 -8.00 -6.88
C ARG A 296 25.23 -6.64 -6.19
N ILE A 297 24.25 -6.26 -5.37
CA ILE A 297 24.23 -4.97 -4.68
C ILE A 297 25.39 -4.86 -3.70
N ARG A 298 25.77 -5.97 -3.02
CA ARG A 298 26.92 -6.02 -2.15
C ARG A 298 28.20 -5.64 -2.88
N GLY A 299 28.41 -6.17 -4.09
CA GLY A 299 29.57 -5.81 -4.92
C GLY A 299 29.62 -4.32 -5.28
N GLU A 300 28.44 -3.70 -5.58
CA GLU A 300 28.35 -2.26 -5.82
C GLU A 300 28.63 -1.44 -4.56
N MET A 301 28.09 -1.83 -3.40
CA MET A 301 28.36 -1.17 -2.13
C MET A 301 29.84 -1.22 -1.76
N GLU A 302 30.49 -2.36 -1.94
CA GLU A 302 31.95 -2.51 -1.73
C GLU A 302 32.77 -1.64 -2.70
N GLY A 303 32.24 -1.39 -3.91
CA GLY A 303 32.79 -0.39 -4.84
C GLY A 303 32.82 0.99 -4.20
N VAL A 304 31.69 1.45 -3.68
CA VAL A 304 31.58 2.76 -3.01
C VAL A 304 32.53 2.85 -1.80
N VAL A 305 32.66 1.78 -1.00
CA VAL A 305 33.57 1.75 0.15
C VAL A 305 35.03 1.96 -0.28
N ARG A 306 35.44 1.37 -1.43
CA ARG A 306 36.77 1.59 -2.01
C ARG A 306 36.93 3.02 -2.51
N ASP A 307 35.92 3.56 -3.21
CA ASP A 307 35.96 4.90 -3.82
C ASP A 307 36.09 6.02 -2.78
N VAL A 308 35.49 5.85 -1.59
CA VAL A 308 35.66 6.80 -0.47
C VAL A 308 36.95 6.58 0.32
N GLY A 309 37.76 5.58 -0.03
CA GLY A 309 39.03 5.30 0.60
C GLY A 309 38.96 4.82 2.07
N PHE A 310 37.83 4.23 2.48
CA PHE A 310 37.65 3.78 3.86
C PHE A 310 38.59 2.63 4.19
N GLN A 311 39.31 2.77 5.32
CA GLN A 311 40.24 1.78 5.79
C GLN A 311 39.57 0.89 6.86
N GLY A 312 39.12 -0.28 6.48
CA GLY A 312 38.42 -1.22 7.37
C GLY A 312 37.58 -2.23 6.57
N SER A 313 36.96 -3.14 7.27
CA SER A 313 36.03 -4.10 6.68
C SER A 313 34.72 -3.42 6.27
N PHE A 314 33.90 -4.11 5.48
CA PHE A 314 32.54 -3.65 5.17
C PHE A 314 31.68 -3.47 6.44
N ALA A 315 31.85 -4.36 7.42
CA ALA A 315 31.15 -4.24 8.70
C ALA A 315 31.57 -2.98 9.47
N ASP A 316 32.86 -2.63 9.46
CA ASP A 316 33.36 -1.40 10.08
C ASP A 316 32.80 -0.17 9.37
N PHE A 317 32.60 -0.23 8.04
CA PHE A 317 31.99 0.86 7.29
C PHE A 317 30.50 1.05 7.64
N LEU A 318 29.74 -0.05 7.77
CA LEU A 318 28.34 0.03 8.23
C LEU A 318 28.24 0.64 9.63
N GLU A 319 29.14 0.25 10.53
CA GLU A 319 29.18 0.77 11.89
C GLU A 319 29.56 2.28 11.91
N PHE A 320 30.53 2.67 11.08
CA PHE A 320 30.89 4.06 10.88
C PHE A 320 29.68 4.89 10.42
N LEU A 321 28.92 4.43 9.42
CA LEU A 321 27.73 5.12 8.93
C LEU A 321 26.64 5.26 10.00
N ARG A 322 26.47 4.24 10.85
CA ARG A 322 25.48 4.27 11.93
C ARG A 322 25.83 5.21 13.06
N LYS A 323 27.12 5.52 13.27
CA LYS A 323 27.60 6.23 14.47
C LYS A 323 28.11 7.64 14.21
N ASP A 324 28.59 7.95 13.02
CA ASP A 324 29.17 9.27 12.76
C ASP A 324 28.05 10.34 12.71
N PRO A 325 28.10 11.35 13.62
CA PRO A 325 27.04 12.33 13.75
C PRO A 325 26.89 13.25 12.52
N ARG A 326 27.87 13.29 11.61
CA ARG A 326 27.77 14.07 10.36
C ARG A 326 26.66 13.58 9.44
N PHE A 327 26.20 12.35 9.60
CA PHE A 327 25.15 11.73 8.80
C PHE A 327 23.75 11.96 9.35
N TYR A 328 23.59 12.73 10.40
CA TYR A 328 22.29 12.94 11.05
C TYR A 328 21.97 14.42 11.17
N ALA A 329 20.69 14.77 11.00
CA ALA A 329 20.21 16.13 11.22
C ALA A 329 20.28 16.46 12.72
N LYS A 330 20.53 17.74 13.02
CA LYS A 330 20.61 18.22 14.41
C LYS A 330 19.26 18.63 14.96
N THR A 331 18.33 19.01 14.08
CA THR A 331 16.96 19.43 14.45
C THR A 331 15.94 18.82 13.49
N PRO A 332 14.67 18.67 13.91
CA PRO A 332 13.56 18.29 13.04
C PRO A 332 13.44 19.19 11.82
N GLU A 333 13.59 20.48 11.99
CA GLU A 333 13.50 21.49 10.94
C GLU A 333 14.57 21.27 9.86
N GLU A 334 15.82 21.00 10.27
CA GLU A 334 16.91 20.69 9.33
C GLU A 334 16.59 19.49 8.46
N LEU A 335 16.01 18.42 9.04
CA LEU A 335 15.62 17.22 8.29
C LEU A 335 14.52 17.54 7.28
N LEU A 336 13.48 18.28 7.69
CA LEU A 336 12.37 18.68 6.82
C LEU A 336 12.82 19.63 5.70
N GLU A 337 13.71 20.60 5.97
CA GLU A 337 14.27 21.49 4.96
C GLU A 337 15.06 20.71 3.90
N LYS A 338 15.88 19.75 4.33
CA LYS A 338 16.65 18.90 3.41
C LYS A 338 15.71 18.05 2.54
N ALA A 339 14.69 17.40 3.12
CA ALA A 339 13.69 16.62 2.38
C ALA A 339 12.93 17.50 1.37
N SER A 340 12.47 18.68 1.79
CA SER A 340 11.76 19.63 0.92
C SER A 340 12.64 20.12 -0.23
N ARG A 341 13.93 20.38 0.02
CA ARG A 341 14.89 20.77 -1.01
C ARG A 341 15.13 19.66 -2.03
N ILE A 342 15.24 18.41 -1.60
CA ILE A 342 15.40 17.24 -2.47
C ILE A 342 14.15 17.10 -3.35
N ALA A 343 12.95 17.13 -2.74
CA ALA A 343 11.68 17.07 -3.42
C ALA A 343 11.57 18.15 -4.50
N LYS A 344 11.88 19.42 -4.16
CA LYS A 344 11.80 20.53 -5.11
C LYS A 344 12.84 20.46 -6.22
N ARG A 345 14.02 19.92 -5.93
CA ARG A 345 15.04 19.67 -6.99
C ARG A 345 14.55 18.62 -7.98
N MET A 346 13.86 17.57 -7.49
CA MET A 346 13.30 16.52 -8.35
C MET A 346 12.13 17.01 -9.19
N ASP A 347 11.26 17.91 -8.66
CA ASP A 347 10.21 18.56 -9.46
C ASP A 347 10.78 19.18 -10.75
N GLY A 348 11.94 19.84 -10.64
CA GLY A 348 12.63 20.44 -11.78
C GLY A 348 13.19 19.43 -12.80
N ALA A 349 13.47 18.19 -12.37
CA ALA A 349 13.98 17.13 -13.23
C ALA A 349 12.87 16.32 -13.92
N LEU A 350 11.63 16.32 -13.39
CA LEU A 350 10.52 15.51 -13.92
C LEU A 350 10.28 15.66 -15.44
N PRO A 351 10.32 16.87 -16.05
CA PRO A 351 10.09 17.01 -17.49
C PRO A 351 11.10 16.27 -18.37
N SER A 352 12.28 15.92 -17.86
CA SER A 352 13.26 15.10 -18.60
C SER A 352 12.92 13.61 -18.59
N LEU A 353 12.09 13.17 -17.65
CA LEU A 353 11.74 11.76 -17.43
C LEU A 353 10.28 11.44 -17.79
N PHE A 354 9.37 12.42 -17.83
CA PHE A 354 7.94 12.24 -18.04
C PHE A 354 7.39 13.27 -19.02
N LYS A 355 6.39 12.88 -19.84
CA LYS A 355 5.60 13.81 -20.69
C LYS A 355 4.37 14.30 -19.94
N ARG A 356 3.80 13.45 -19.05
CA ARG A 356 2.63 13.79 -18.22
C ARG A 356 3.07 13.98 -16.78
N LEU A 357 2.63 15.06 -16.16
CA LEU A 357 2.86 15.36 -14.76
C LEU A 357 1.51 15.50 -14.06
N PRO A 358 1.39 15.10 -12.79
CA PRO A 358 0.14 15.24 -12.04
C PRO A 358 -0.18 16.73 -11.82
N ARG A 359 -1.48 17.07 -11.86
CA ARG A 359 -1.98 18.40 -11.50
C ARG A 359 -2.01 18.60 -9.99
N GLN A 360 -2.20 17.52 -9.24
CA GLN A 360 -2.28 17.56 -7.79
C GLN A 360 -0.92 17.85 -7.18
N PRO A 361 -0.79 18.89 -6.32
CA PRO A 361 0.44 19.16 -5.58
C PRO A 361 0.61 18.21 -4.40
N TYR A 362 1.80 18.24 -3.78
CA TYR A 362 2.08 17.59 -2.51
C TYR A 362 2.85 18.53 -1.57
N GLY A 363 2.77 18.27 -0.27
CA GLY A 363 3.56 18.90 0.78
C GLY A 363 4.58 17.94 1.39
N VAL A 364 5.51 18.49 2.16
CA VAL A 364 6.46 17.73 3.00
C VAL A 364 6.21 18.14 4.43
N GLU A 365 5.80 17.19 5.26
CA GLU A 365 5.39 17.46 6.65
C GLU A 365 5.99 16.42 7.61
N PRO A 366 6.13 16.74 8.90
CA PRO A 366 6.54 15.73 9.87
C PRO A 366 5.44 14.69 10.07
N VAL A 367 5.83 13.45 10.37
CA VAL A 367 4.89 12.46 10.90
C VAL A 367 4.23 13.01 12.17
N PRO A 368 2.89 12.88 12.34
CA PRO A 368 2.21 13.32 13.56
C PRO A 368 2.89 12.78 14.83
N PRO A 369 3.07 13.61 15.88
CA PRO A 369 3.86 13.27 17.06
C PRO A 369 3.39 12.03 17.81
N ASP A 370 2.09 11.73 17.79
CA ASP A 370 1.46 10.57 18.40
C ASP A 370 1.80 9.26 17.67
N LEU A 371 2.06 9.33 16.36
CA LEU A 371 2.44 8.19 15.53
C LEU A 371 3.96 8.00 15.43
N ALA A 372 4.71 9.10 15.43
CA ALA A 372 6.13 9.14 15.10
C ALA A 372 7.01 8.10 15.83
N PRO A 373 6.83 7.81 17.15
CA PRO A 373 7.68 6.86 17.88
C PRO A 373 7.63 5.42 17.35
N LYS A 374 6.53 5.02 16.72
CA LYS A 374 6.31 3.67 16.17
C LYS A 374 6.26 3.64 14.64
N TYR A 375 6.55 4.77 14.01
CA TYR A 375 6.43 4.95 12.55
C TYR A 375 7.77 4.75 11.83
N THR A 376 7.69 4.38 10.55
CA THR A 376 8.85 4.25 9.65
C THR A 376 9.52 5.60 9.37
N GLY A 377 10.61 5.61 8.58
CA GLY A 377 11.35 6.84 8.22
C GLY A 377 10.55 7.89 7.46
N GLY A 378 9.56 7.48 6.68
CA GLY A 378 8.65 8.36 5.95
C GLY A 378 7.57 7.58 5.23
N ARG A 379 6.57 8.29 4.69
CA ARG A 379 5.48 7.71 3.91
C ARG A 379 4.76 8.78 3.09
N TYR A 380 4.31 8.42 1.90
CA TYR A 380 3.34 9.22 1.18
C TYR A 380 1.93 8.97 1.72
N VAL A 381 1.22 10.05 2.02
CA VAL A 381 -0.20 10.06 2.39
C VAL A 381 -0.98 10.68 1.25
N GLU A 382 -1.93 9.92 0.75
CA GLU A 382 -2.71 10.31 -0.42
C GLU A 382 -3.59 11.52 -0.16
N ALA A 383 -3.74 12.35 -1.18
CA ALA A 383 -4.75 13.39 -1.17
C ALA A 383 -6.16 12.81 -1.20
N PRO A 384 -7.15 13.45 -0.55
CA PRO A 384 -8.54 13.12 -0.75
C PRO A 384 -8.96 13.41 -2.20
N LEU A 385 -9.99 12.72 -2.65
CA LEU A 385 -10.46 12.81 -4.04
C LEU A 385 -11.18 14.11 -4.37
N ASP A 386 -11.71 14.77 -3.36
CA ASP A 386 -12.39 16.08 -3.50
C ASP A 386 -11.44 17.23 -3.83
N GLY A 387 -10.11 16.98 -3.82
CA GLY A 387 -9.10 17.98 -4.12
C GLY A 387 -8.93 19.07 -3.05
N THR A 388 -9.54 18.91 -1.87
CA THR A 388 -9.51 19.92 -0.79
C THR A 388 -8.17 19.99 -0.07
N ARG A 389 -7.33 18.95 -0.19
CA ARG A 389 -5.97 18.89 0.39
C ARG A 389 -4.97 18.34 -0.62
N ALA A 390 -3.72 18.77 -0.48
CA ALA A 390 -2.60 18.18 -1.19
C ALA A 390 -2.29 16.76 -0.68
N GLY A 391 -1.60 15.95 -1.48
CA GLY A 391 -0.91 14.78 -0.98
C GLY A 391 0.22 15.19 -0.04
N THR A 392 0.66 14.30 0.84
CA THR A 392 1.68 14.65 1.82
C THR A 392 2.77 13.58 1.89
N TYR A 393 4.01 14.00 1.71
CA TYR A 393 5.17 13.20 2.07
C TYR A 393 5.47 13.45 3.55
N TRP A 394 5.14 12.50 4.40
CA TRP A 394 5.51 12.51 5.80
C TRP A 394 6.97 12.09 5.99
N VAL A 395 7.72 12.89 6.71
CA VAL A 395 9.10 12.61 7.13
C VAL A 395 9.12 12.41 8.64
N ASN A 396 9.64 11.28 9.11
CA ASN A 396 9.70 11.01 10.53
C ASN A 396 10.86 11.79 11.19
N THR A 397 10.51 12.77 12.00
CA THR A 397 11.46 13.61 12.73
C THR A 397 11.73 13.14 14.17
N TYR A 398 11.12 12.02 14.57
CA TYR A 398 11.37 11.42 15.89
C TYR A 398 12.67 10.62 15.88
N ALA A 399 13.48 10.73 16.96
CA ALA A 399 14.75 10.02 17.12
C ALA A 399 15.70 10.22 15.93
N LEU A 400 16.14 11.47 15.73
CA LEU A 400 16.95 11.91 14.57
C LEU A 400 18.22 11.07 14.36
N GLU A 401 18.79 10.53 15.44
CA GLU A 401 19.95 9.63 15.42
C GLU A 401 19.67 8.28 14.72
N THR A 402 18.43 8.01 14.41
CA THR A 402 18.00 6.83 13.63
C THR A 402 17.60 7.17 12.20
N ARG A 403 17.70 8.46 11.79
CA ARG A 403 17.25 9.01 10.50
C ARG A 403 18.44 9.54 9.68
N PRO A 404 19.24 8.65 9.06
CA PRO A 404 20.45 9.05 8.39
C PRO A 404 20.17 9.87 7.13
N LEU A 405 20.89 10.98 6.95
CA LEU A 405 20.78 11.86 5.80
C LEU A 405 21.19 11.20 4.48
N TYR A 406 22.07 10.20 4.52
CA TYR A 406 22.51 9.52 3.30
C TYR A 406 21.40 8.70 2.62
N THR A 407 20.32 8.33 3.32
CA THR A 407 19.15 7.66 2.72
C THR A 407 18.06 8.64 2.27
N LEU A 408 18.17 9.92 2.62
CA LEU A 408 17.08 10.88 2.45
C LEU A 408 16.74 11.16 0.98
N GLU A 409 17.75 11.17 0.08
CA GLU A 409 17.48 11.30 -1.36
C GLU A 409 16.63 10.13 -1.87
N ALA A 410 17.02 8.89 -1.56
CA ALA A 410 16.27 7.70 -1.97
C ALA A 410 14.85 7.69 -1.39
N LEU A 411 14.69 7.96 -0.10
CA LEU A 411 13.38 8.04 0.56
C LEU A 411 12.49 9.10 -0.11
N THR A 412 13.02 10.29 -0.37
CA THR A 412 12.24 11.37 -0.98
C THR A 412 11.79 11.02 -2.41
N LEU A 413 12.66 10.38 -3.20
CA LEU A 413 12.29 9.94 -4.55
C LEU A 413 11.27 8.79 -4.54
N HIS A 414 11.27 7.96 -3.51
CA HIS A 414 10.30 6.88 -3.32
C HIS A 414 8.92 7.43 -2.93
N GLU A 415 8.87 8.27 -1.91
CA GLU A 415 7.60 8.71 -1.32
C GLU A 415 6.96 9.88 -2.09
N ALA A 416 7.77 10.86 -2.52
CA ALA A 416 7.29 12.02 -3.26
C ALA A 416 7.30 11.77 -4.78
N VAL A 417 8.17 12.47 -5.50
CA VAL A 417 8.32 12.34 -6.95
C VAL A 417 9.71 11.81 -7.29
N PRO A 418 9.80 10.94 -8.31
CA PRO A 418 8.77 10.43 -9.21
C PRO A 418 8.00 9.21 -8.66
N GLY A 419 8.13 8.90 -7.36
CA GLY A 419 7.58 7.71 -6.71
C GLY A 419 6.06 7.76 -6.46
N HIS A 420 5.67 7.46 -5.21
CA HIS A 420 4.27 7.25 -4.86
C HIS A 420 3.36 8.43 -5.19
N HIS A 421 3.77 9.68 -4.88
CA HIS A 421 2.93 10.83 -5.20
C HIS A 421 2.62 10.90 -6.70
N LEU A 422 3.63 10.86 -7.56
CA LEU A 422 3.43 10.98 -9.01
C LEU A 422 2.55 9.84 -9.55
N GLN A 423 2.85 8.60 -9.17
CA GLN A 423 2.13 7.43 -9.63
C GLN A 423 0.66 7.44 -9.21
N ILE A 424 0.37 7.73 -7.93
CA ILE A 424 -0.98 7.69 -7.36
C ILE A 424 -1.80 8.89 -7.88
N ALA A 425 -1.22 10.09 -7.93
CA ALA A 425 -1.90 11.26 -8.44
C ALA A 425 -2.28 11.11 -9.92
N LEU A 426 -1.37 10.61 -10.77
CA LEU A 426 -1.69 10.31 -12.18
C LEU A 426 -2.76 9.25 -12.31
N ALA A 427 -2.75 8.19 -11.49
CA ALA A 427 -3.78 7.15 -11.52
C ALA A 427 -5.17 7.72 -11.19
N LYS A 428 -5.26 8.64 -10.24
CA LYS A 428 -6.52 9.32 -9.86
C LYS A 428 -7.05 10.26 -10.97
N GLU A 429 -6.17 10.78 -11.82
CA GLU A 429 -6.52 11.63 -12.95
C GLU A 429 -6.95 10.85 -14.22
N LEU A 430 -6.86 9.51 -14.21
CA LEU A 430 -7.27 8.70 -15.36
C LEU A 430 -8.80 8.68 -15.49
N GLU A 431 -9.29 9.30 -16.57
CA GLU A 431 -10.71 9.28 -16.92
C GLU A 431 -11.10 7.96 -17.59
N GLY A 432 -12.36 7.54 -17.41
CA GLY A 432 -12.92 6.34 -18.06
C GLY A 432 -12.50 5.00 -17.43
N LEU A 433 -11.68 4.98 -16.39
CA LEU A 433 -11.40 3.76 -15.65
C LEU A 433 -12.55 3.43 -14.67
N PRO A 434 -12.93 2.15 -14.53
CA PRO A 434 -13.84 1.72 -13.48
C PRO A 434 -13.33 2.11 -12.09
N ALA A 435 -14.25 2.42 -11.17
CA ALA A 435 -13.91 2.94 -9.84
C ALA A 435 -12.94 2.01 -9.08
N PHE A 436 -13.16 0.69 -9.11
CA PHE A 436 -12.28 -0.26 -8.42
C PHE A 436 -10.81 -0.20 -8.89
N ARG A 437 -10.55 0.23 -10.12
CA ARG A 437 -9.18 0.44 -10.63
C ARG A 437 -8.61 1.80 -10.22
N ARG A 438 -9.44 2.84 -10.17
CA ARG A 438 -9.00 4.19 -9.76
C ARG A 438 -8.57 4.24 -8.30
N TYR A 439 -9.19 3.42 -7.46
CA TYR A 439 -8.96 3.34 -6.01
C TYR A 439 -8.19 2.09 -5.60
N GLY A 440 -7.94 1.19 -6.53
CA GLY A 440 -7.18 -0.03 -6.29
C GLY A 440 -5.67 0.23 -6.25
N TYR A 441 -4.97 -0.51 -5.41
CA TYR A 441 -3.51 -0.47 -5.30
C TYR A 441 -2.95 -1.89 -5.42
N VAL A 442 -2.11 -2.12 -6.43
CA VAL A 442 -1.38 -3.37 -6.62
C VAL A 442 0.02 -3.20 -6.02
N ASN A 443 0.30 -3.90 -4.93
CA ASN A 443 1.55 -3.73 -4.16
C ASN A 443 2.81 -3.87 -5.04
N ALA A 444 2.88 -4.90 -5.89
CA ALA A 444 4.04 -5.11 -6.76
C ALA A 444 4.27 -3.96 -7.75
N PHE A 445 3.20 -3.34 -8.24
CA PHE A 445 3.30 -2.19 -9.10
C PHE A 445 3.73 -0.93 -8.33
N GLY A 446 3.01 -0.57 -7.27
CA GLY A 446 3.25 0.68 -6.56
C GLY A 446 4.59 0.70 -5.84
N GLU A 447 4.93 -0.37 -5.11
CA GLU A 447 6.20 -0.48 -4.41
C GLU A 447 7.38 -0.73 -5.36
N GLY A 448 7.13 -1.49 -6.43
CA GLY A 448 8.11 -1.68 -7.51
C GLY A 448 8.43 -0.37 -8.22
N TRP A 449 7.42 0.46 -8.48
CA TRP A 449 7.57 1.81 -9.02
C TRP A 449 8.34 2.73 -8.07
N GLY A 450 8.02 2.72 -6.76
CA GLY A 450 8.73 3.49 -5.74
C GLY A 450 10.23 3.15 -5.74
N LEU A 451 10.58 1.85 -5.72
CA LEU A 451 11.97 1.41 -5.75
C LEU A 451 12.66 1.71 -7.09
N TYR A 452 11.95 1.58 -8.21
CA TYR A 452 12.42 2.01 -9.52
C TYR A 452 12.69 3.53 -9.56
N SER A 453 11.85 4.32 -8.90
CA SER A 453 11.99 5.77 -8.78
C SER A 453 13.25 6.19 -8.01
N GLU A 454 13.65 5.41 -6.98
CA GLU A 454 14.94 5.59 -6.31
C GLU A 454 16.10 5.43 -7.32
N HIS A 455 16.03 4.45 -8.22
CA HIS A 455 17.04 4.25 -9.26
C HIS A 455 17.07 5.39 -10.29
N LEU A 456 15.92 5.97 -10.66
CA LEU A 456 15.84 7.11 -11.58
C LEU A 456 16.58 8.35 -11.08
N GLY A 457 16.84 8.44 -9.79
CA GLY A 457 17.68 9.49 -9.22
C GLY A 457 19.08 9.55 -9.83
N LEU A 458 19.65 8.43 -10.28
CA LEU A 458 20.93 8.40 -11.02
C LEU A 458 20.84 9.19 -12.34
N GLU A 459 19.75 9.02 -13.07
CA GLU A 459 19.51 9.70 -14.35
C GLU A 459 19.11 11.16 -14.15
N ALA A 460 18.49 11.50 -13.02
CA ALA A 460 18.11 12.86 -12.63
C ALA A 460 19.26 13.65 -11.98
N GLY A 461 20.47 13.09 -11.89
CA GLY A 461 21.64 13.78 -11.33
C GLY A 461 21.64 13.87 -9.79
N PHE A 462 20.99 12.95 -9.11
CA PHE A 462 21.08 12.73 -7.66
C PHE A 462 22.23 11.79 -7.31
N TYR A 463 22.45 11.54 -6.04
CA TYR A 463 23.49 10.63 -5.52
C TYR A 463 24.92 11.03 -5.94
N THR A 464 25.18 12.33 -6.05
CA THR A 464 26.51 12.86 -6.40
C THR A 464 27.53 12.75 -5.26
N ASP A 465 27.06 12.63 -4.02
CA ASP A 465 27.85 12.27 -2.86
C ASP A 465 27.92 10.73 -2.76
N PRO A 466 29.12 10.12 -2.65
CA PRO A 466 29.26 8.66 -2.51
C PRO A 466 28.45 8.08 -1.34
N TYR A 467 28.31 8.80 -0.24
CA TYR A 467 27.50 8.34 0.89
C TYR A 467 26.00 8.35 0.56
N SER A 468 25.53 9.31 -0.20
CA SER A 468 24.14 9.31 -0.70
C SER A 468 23.88 8.15 -1.65
N ASN A 469 24.85 7.82 -2.56
CA ASN A 469 24.77 6.63 -3.40
C ASN A 469 24.79 5.34 -2.58
N PHE A 470 25.61 5.28 -1.52
CA PHE A 470 25.59 4.15 -0.59
C PHE A 470 24.22 4.05 0.13
N GLY A 471 23.59 5.18 0.45
CA GLY A 471 22.25 5.23 1.02
C GLY A 471 21.18 4.66 0.07
N ARG A 472 21.23 4.99 -1.23
CA ARG A 472 20.40 4.37 -2.26
C ARG A 472 20.62 2.86 -2.33
N LEU A 473 21.89 2.43 -2.36
CA LEU A 473 22.23 1.00 -2.35
C LEU A 473 21.78 0.30 -1.06
N THR A 474 21.82 0.99 0.09
CA THR A 474 21.28 0.46 1.36
C THR A 474 19.77 0.19 1.24
N TYR A 475 19.02 1.09 0.62
CA TYR A 475 17.59 0.91 0.41
C TYR A 475 17.30 -0.20 -0.61
N GLU A 476 18.03 -0.26 -1.71
CA GLU A 476 17.92 -1.36 -2.68
C GLU A 476 18.28 -2.70 -2.04
N MET A 477 19.38 -2.76 -1.27
CA MET A 477 19.81 -3.95 -0.52
C MET A 477 18.76 -4.40 0.50
N TRP A 478 18.18 -3.46 1.22
CA TRP A 478 17.09 -3.75 2.15
C TRP A 478 15.96 -4.51 1.46
N ARG A 479 15.49 -4.01 0.29
CA ARG A 479 14.43 -4.66 -0.47
C ARG A 479 14.87 -6.00 -1.09
N ALA A 480 16.13 -6.15 -1.44
CA ALA A 480 16.67 -7.45 -1.87
C ALA A 480 16.74 -8.46 -0.70
N CYS A 481 17.17 -8.03 0.49
CA CYS A 481 17.15 -8.85 1.70
C CYS A 481 15.74 -9.32 2.06
N ARG A 482 14.70 -8.50 1.82
CA ARG A 482 13.29 -8.90 2.04
C ARG A 482 12.92 -10.16 1.29
N LEU A 483 13.38 -10.35 0.03
CA LEU A 483 13.12 -11.57 -0.73
C LEU A 483 13.68 -12.82 -0.06
N VAL A 484 14.87 -12.69 0.52
CA VAL A 484 15.56 -13.80 1.22
C VAL A 484 14.95 -14.06 2.59
N VAL A 485 14.67 -12.99 3.35
CA VAL A 485 14.18 -13.07 4.73
C VAL A 485 12.75 -13.58 4.80
N ASP A 486 11.84 -13.00 4.00
CA ASP A 486 10.43 -13.39 3.98
C ASP A 486 10.28 -14.86 3.59
N THR A 487 10.89 -15.28 2.48
CA THR A 487 10.90 -16.68 2.04
C THR A 487 11.68 -17.59 2.99
N GLY A 488 12.73 -17.08 3.62
CA GLY A 488 13.51 -17.77 4.65
C GLY A 488 12.64 -18.13 5.86
N ILE A 489 11.91 -17.16 6.40
CA ILE A 489 11.00 -17.34 7.54
C ILE A 489 9.85 -18.26 7.14
N HIS A 490 9.12 -17.91 6.06
CA HIS A 490 7.83 -18.50 5.76
C HIS A 490 7.87 -19.83 4.99
N ALA A 491 8.95 -20.11 4.27
CA ALA A 491 9.11 -21.37 3.54
C ALA A 491 10.27 -22.25 4.04
N LYS A 492 11.32 -21.65 4.61
CA LYS A 492 12.56 -22.37 4.97
C LYS A 492 12.81 -22.46 6.49
N ARG A 493 11.85 -22.05 7.32
CA ARG A 493 11.89 -22.13 8.79
C ARG A 493 13.08 -21.38 9.42
N TRP A 494 13.44 -20.24 8.84
CA TRP A 494 14.43 -19.38 9.47
C TRP A 494 13.92 -18.83 10.79
N THR A 495 14.84 -18.70 11.75
CA THR A 495 14.58 -18.01 12.99
C THR A 495 14.54 -16.49 12.77
N ARG A 496 13.89 -15.77 13.68
CA ARG A 496 13.91 -14.30 13.71
C ARG A 496 15.34 -13.76 13.73
N GLN A 497 16.26 -14.40 14.49
CA GLN A 497 17.64 -13.95 14.58
C GLN A 497 18.40 -14.11 13.25
N GLN A 498 18.22 -15.23 12.53
CA GLN A 498 18.83 -15.40 11.21
C GLN A 498 18.41 -14.31 10.22
N ALA A 499 17.14 -13.89 10.29
CA ALA A 499 16.62 -12.79 9.48
C ALA A 499 17.27 -11.44 9.86
N ILE A 500 17.37 -11.14 11.15
CA ILE A 500 18.04 -9.94 11.67
C ILE A 500 19.50 -9.93 11.27
N ASP A 501 20.22 -11.04 11.45
CA ASP A 501 21.65 -11.15 11.15
C ASP A 501 21.93 -10.89 9.67
N LEU A 502 21.13 -11.46 8.76
CA LEU A 502 21.28 -11.19 7.32
C LEU A 502 21.14 -9.70 7.00
N MET A 503 20.10 -9.07 7.52
CA MET A 503 19.85 -7.64 7.25
C MET A 503 20.93 -6.75 7.89
N ALA A 504 21.35 -7.04 9.12
CA ALA A 504 22.36 -6.28 9.82
C ALA A 504 23.74 -6.35 9.15
N ALA A 505 24.07 -7.50 8.55
CA ALA A 505 25.33 -7.72 7.83
C ALA A 505 25.37 -7.05 6.45
N ASN A 506 24.22 -6.68 5.88
CA ASN A 506 24.13 -6.18 4.51
C ASN A 506 23.61 -4.76 4.37
N THR A 507 23.03 -4.15 5.40
CA THR A 507 22.43 -2.80 5.34
C THR A 507 23.01 -1.88 6.40
N ALA A 508 23.02 -0.57 6.14
CA ALA A 508 23.37 0.46 7.13
C ALA A 508 22.15 0.94 7.95
N LEU A 509 21.02 0.22 7.90
CA LEU A 509 19.85 0.51 8.74
C LEU A 509 20.21 0.35 10.24
N SER A 510 19.51 1.08 11.11
CA SER A 510 19.67 0.90 12.55
C SER A 510 19.21 -0.51 12.97
N LEU A 511 19.83 -1.07 14.02
CA LEU A 511 19.46 -2.40 14.51
C LEU A 511 18.02 -2.45 15.02
N HIS A 512 17.53 -1.33 15.55
CA HIS A 512 16.13 -1.20 15.96
C HIS A 512 15.18 -1.29 14.76
N GLU A 513 15.47 -0.56 13.68
CA GLU A 513 14.68 -0.61 12.45
C GLU A 513 14.66 -2.02 11.83
N ILE A 514 15.80 -2.67 11.79
CA ILE A 514 15.92 -4.07 11.31
C ILE A 514 15.01 -5.01 12.12
N ALA A 515 15.04 -4.91 13.46
CA ALA A 515 14.21 -5.76 14.31
C ALA A 515 12.72 -5.51 14.08
N THR A 516 12.29 -4.23 14.00
CA THR A 516 10.91 -3.83 13.73
C THR A 516 10.44 -4.34 12.35
N GLU A 517 11.29 -4.23 11.33
CA GLU A 517 10.97 -4.71 9.99
C GLU A 517 10.87 -6.24 9.92
N VAL A 518 11.74 -6.97 10.61
CA VAL A 518 11.65 -8.45 10.69
C VAL A 518 10.34 -8.86 11.37
N ASP A 519 9.92 -8.19 12.44
CA ASP A 519 8.63 -8.46 13.09
C ASP A 519 7.44 -8.15 12.17
N ARG A 520 7.55 -7.11 11.34
CA ARG A 520 6.57 -6.83 10.29
C ARG A 520 6.50 -7.95 9.26
N TYR A 521 7.63 -8.47 8.77
CA TYR A 521 7.63 -9.60 7.83
C TYR A 521 7.02 -10.85 8.45
N ILE A 522 7.33 -11.16 9.71
CA ILE A 522 6.78 -12.29 10.46
C ILE A 522 5.24 -12.20 10.53
N SER A 523 4.69 -10.99 10.73
CA SER A 523 3.25 -10.78 10.89
C SER A 523 2.48 -10.54 9.59
N TRP A 524 3.19 -10.19 8.50
CA TRP A 524 2.60 -9.90 7.20
C TRP A 524 3.32 -10.65 6.07
N PRO A 525 3.14 -11.97 5.99
CA PRO A 525 3.85 -12.83 5.05
C PRO A 525 3.64 -12.42 3.59
N GLY A 526 4.71 -12.39 2.81
CA GLY A 526 4.69 -12.16 1.37
C GLY A 526 4.65 -10.70 0.93
N GLN A 527 4.15 -9.75 1.77
CA GLN A 527 4.05 -8.34 1.37
C GLN A 527 5.42 -7.73 1.03
N ALA A 528 6.43 -8.09 1.80
CA ALA A 528 7.79 -7.61 1.61
C ALA A 528 8.42 -7.97 0.25
N LEU A 529 7.88 -8.98 -0.45
CA LEU A 529 8.36 -9.42 -1.76
C LEU A 529 7.99 -8.45 -2.90
N ALA A 530 6.91 -7.69 -2.73
CA ALA A 530 6.33 -6.82 -3.74
C ALA A 530 7.36 -5.80 -4.30
N TYR A 531 8.14 -5.19 -3.43
CA TYR A 531 9.09 -4.11 -3.74
C TYR A 531 10.11 -4.50 -4.81
N LYS A 532 10.95 -5.47 -4.47
CA LYS A 532 12.07 -5.85 -5.35
C LYS A 532 11.59 -6.63 -6.57
N MET A 533 10.58 -7.49 -6.43
CA MET A 533 10.01 -8.21 -7.58
C MET A 533 9.38 -7.24 -8.59
N GLY A 534 8.68 -6.22 -8.10
CA GLY A 534 8.09 -5.17 -8.96
C GLY A 534 9.16 -4.34 -9.67
N GLU A 535 10.17 -3.87 -8.95
CA GLU A 535 11.28 -3.10 -9.52
C GLU A 535 12.04 -3.89 -10.59
N LEU A 536 12.36 -5.15 -10.31
CA LEU A 536 13.06 -6.01 -11.27
C LEU A 536 12.25 -6.18 -12.56
N LYS A 537 10.91 -6.35 -12.45
CA LYS A 537 10.05 -6.46 -13.61
C LYS A 537 10.00 -5.16 -14.42
N ILE A 538 9.87 -4.01 -13.77
CA ILE A 538 9.87 -2.71 -14.47
C ILE A 538 11.21 -2.49 -15.19
N ARG A 539 12.33 -2.81 -14.55
CA ARG A 539 13.66 -2.69 -15.19
C ARG A 539 13.86 -3.66 -16.35
N GLU A 540 13.39 -4.90 -16.21
CA GLU A 540 13.39 -5.89 -17.28
C GLU A 540 12.63 -5.36 -18.50
N LEU A 541 11.41 -4.84 -18.29
CA LEU A 541 10.56 -4.31 -19.34
C LEU A 541 11.17 -3.07 -20.00
N ARG A 542 11.82 -2.21 -19.22
CA ARG A 542 12.56 -1.06 -19.73
C ARG A 542 13.72 -1.50 -20.64
N ALA A 543 14.56 -2.41 -20.17
CA ALA A 543 15.69 -2.92 -20.96
C ALA A 543 15.21 -3.60 -22.26
N ARG A 544 14.07 -4.30 -22.21
CA ARG A 544 13.40 -4.89 -23.38
C ARG A 544 12.98 -3.81 -24.40
N ALA A 545 12.37 -2.71 -23.92
CA ALA A 545 11.95 -1.60 -24.75
C ALA A 545 13.16 -0.85 -25.36
N GLU A 546 14.20 -0.57 -24.57
CA GLU A 546 15.46 0.04 -25.04
C GLU A 546 16.10 -0.79 -26.14
N LYS A 547 16.21 -2.10 -25.94
CA LYS A 547 16.76 -3.04 -26.94
C LYS A 547 15.93 -3.09 -28.22
N ALA A 548 14.60 -3.12 -28.09
CA ALA A 548 13.69 -3.27 -29.22
C ALA A 548 13.57 -2.01 -30.09
N LEU A 549 13.66 -0.83 -29.48
CA LEU A 549 13.47 0.46 -30.14
C LEU A 549 14.77 1.16 -30.51
N GLY A 550 15.90 0.83 -29.85
CA GLY A 550 17.21 1.43 -30.12
C GLY A 550 17.17 2.97 -30.03
N THR A 551 17.55 3.65 -31.06
CA THR A 551 17.57 5.14 -31.11
C THR A 551 16.18 5.79 -31.08
N ARG A 552 15.11 5.01 -31.26
CA ARG A 552 13.73 5.50 -31.14
C ARG A 552 13.17 5.40 -29.70
N PHE A 553 13.92 4.81 -28.79
CA PHE A 553 13.50 4.74 -27.40
C PHE A 553 13.44 6.15 -26.79
N ASP A 554 12.31 6.50 -26.21
CA ASP A 554 12.08 7.72 -25.44
C ASP A 554 11.64 7.31 -24.03
N VAL A 555 12.49 7.56 -23.04
CA VAL A 555 12.23 7.21 -21.64
C VAL A 555 10.96 7.86 -21.10
N ARG A 556 10.64 9.08 -21.56
CA ARG A 556 9.43 9.81 -21.17
C ARG A 556 8.18 9.10 -21.68
N ALA A 557 8.21 8.61 -22.93
CA ALA A 557 7.11 7.84 -23.50
C ALA A 557 6.97 6.47 -22.83
N PHE A 558 8.08 5.83 -22.46
CA PHE A 558 8.08 4.57 -21.72
C PHE A 558 7.43 4.74 -20.34
N HIS A 559 7.81 5.76 -19.56
CA HIS A 559 7.21 6.00 -18.26
C HIS A 559 5.72 6.34 -18.35
N ASP A 560 5.32 7.17 -19.33
CA ASP A 560 3.90 7.43 -19.59
C ASP A 560 3.14 6.14 -19.95
N ALA A 561 3.76 5.24 -20.73
CA ALA A 561 3.17 3.94 -21.05
C ALA A 561 3.03 3.05 -19.81
N VAL A 562 4.01 2.99 -18.92
CA VAL A 562 3.95 2.23 -17.67
C VAL A 562 2.81 2.73 -16.79
N LEU A 563 2.60 4.04 -16.70
CA LEU A 563 1.61 4.66 -15.80
C LEU A 563 0.21 4.80 -16.43
N ALA A 564 0.05 4.53 -17.72
CA ALA A 564 -1.16 4.82 -18.50
C ALA A 564 -2.44 4.11 -18.01
N ASN A 565 -2.32 2.99 -17.31
CA ASN A 565 -3.46 2.21 -16.81
C ASN A 565 -3.60 2.22 -15.28
N GLY A 566 -2.89 3.12 -14.59
CA GLY A 566 -2.85 3.14 -13.13
C GLY A 566 -2.09 1.93 -12.56
N SER A 567 -2.42 1.53 -11.35
CA SER A 567 -1.79 0.39 -10.67
C SER A 567 -2.33 -0.93 -11.23
N VAL A 568 -1.48 -1.73 -11.88
CA VAL A 568 -1.87 -2.99 -12.54
C VAL A 568 -0.97 -4.15 -12.11
N PRO A 569 -1.43 -5.42 -12.21
CA PRO A 569 -0.56 -6.59 -12.05
C PRO A 569 0.62 -6.59 -13.04
N LEU A 570 1.75 -7.15 -12.64
CA LEU A 570 2.99 -7.11 -13.43
C LEU A 570 2.88 -7.87 -14.75
N ASP A 571 2.06 -8.90 -14.84
CA ASP A 571 1.74 -9.60 -16.10
C ASP A 571 0.92 -8.72 -17.06
N VAL A 572 0.03 -7.90 -16.52
CA VAL A 572 -0.70 -6.88 -17.30
C VAL A 572 0.22 -5.75 -17.74
N LEU A 573 1.14 -5.33 -16.87
CA LEU A 573 2.16 -4.33 -17.22
C LEU A 573 3.05 -4.80 -18.36
N GLU A 574 3.41 -6.09 -18.37
CA GLU A 574 4.20 -6.69 -19.46
C GLU A 574 3.48 -6.57 -20.80
N ASP A 575 2.22 -6.98 -20.88
CA ASP A 575 1.39 -6.85 -22.09
C ASP A 575 1.30 -5.39 -22.58
N GLN A 576 1.19 -4.45 -21.63
CA GLN A 576 1.10 -3.02 -21.92
C GLN A 576 2.41 -2.46 -22.52
N VAL A 577 3.56 -2.86 -21.98
CA VAL A 577 4.87 -2.45 -22.50
C VAL A 577 5.15 -3.11 -23.87
N ASP A 578 4.74 -4.37 -24.06
CA ASP A 578 4.88 -5.03 -25.36
C ASP A 578 4.01 -4.35 -26.44
N ALA A 579 2.80 -3.91 -26.09
CA ALA A 579 1.95 -3.09 -26.97
C ALA A 579 2.60 -1.73 -27.28
N PHE A 580 3.19 -1.07 -26.29
CA PHE A 580 3.95 0.17 -26.46
C PHE A 580 5.12 -0.02 -27.44
N ILE A 581 5.91 -1.10 -27.27
CA ILE A 581 7.03 -1.43 -28.17
C ILE A 581 6.52 -1.64 -29.59
N ALA A 582 5.41 -2.39 -29.76
CA ALA A 582 4.83 -2.66 -31.07
C ALA A 582 4.35 -1.37 -31.77
N ALA A 583 3.72 -0.44 -31.02
CA ALA A 583 3.23 0.84 -31.56
C ALA A 583 4.36 1.86 -31.86
N SER A 584 5.54 1.68 -31.26
CA SER A 584 6.70 2.60 -31.41
C SER A 584 7.73 2.12 -32.46
N ARG A 585 7.51 0.92 -33.05
CA ARG A 585 8.31 0.38 -34.16
C ARG A 585 7.92 1.03 -35.48
#